data_e999024335ebd33f7c4013179b14ca05
#
_entry.id   e999024335ebd33f7c4013179b14ca05
#
_cell.length_a   1.000
_cell.length_b   1.000
_cell.length_c   1.000
_cell.angle_alpha   90.00
_cell.angle_beta   90.00
_cell.angle_gamma   90.00
#
_symmetry.space_group_name_H-M   'P 1'
#
loop_
_entity.id
_entity.type
_entity.pdbx_description
1 polymer ?
#
loop_
_entity_poly.entity_id
_entity_poly.type
_entity_poly.pdbx_seq_one_letter_code
_entity_poly.pdbx_strand_id
1 'polypeptide(L)'
;MPLHIMWASSENNPVSDLLATMLSNGKQTTDAGMQIEQTTMTFSELLNWMYRDTSVGDQYGVFTYGMFNLATGFADVYDYAYNYASDPESDYVKMGYNQNYIYDKELDDLSMDMVYKSAPGDDATFLDYFQKFIVRWNALLPEIPLYCNDYHTFFPSWLQNYNESSLWDFQKAIVYASIDGAQ
;
A
#
# COMPACT_ATOMS: atom_id res chain seq x y z
N MET A 1 3.27 17.64 25.71
CA MET A 1 3.00 16.19 25.86
C MET A 1 3.43 15.55 24.55
N PRO A 2 4.23 14.50 24.53
CA PRO A 2 4.64 13.84 23.30
C PRO A 2 3.42 13.25 22.58
N LEU A 3 3.48 13.20 21.26
CA LEU A 3 2.49 12.50 20.44
C LEU A 3 2.69 10.99 20.65
N HIS A 4 1.67 10.31 21.17
CA HIS A 4 1.68 8.87 21.37
C HIS A 4 0.97 8.17 20.21
N ILE A 5 1.66 7.25 19.54
CA ILE A 5 1.15 6.50 18.39
C ILE A 5 1.21 5.01 18.72
N MET A 6 0.06 4.36 18.72
CA MET A 6 -0.05 2.90 18.78
C MET A 6 0.16 2.33 17.39
N TRP A 7 1.05 1.36 17.26
CA TRP A 7 1.40 0.72 16.00
C TRP A 7 1.07 -0.77 16.04
N ALA A 8 0.19 -1.21 15.13
CA ALA A 8 -0.13 -2.62 14.94
C ALA A 8 0.79 -3.24 13.88
N SER A 9 1.39 -4.38 14.22
CA SER A 9 2.22 -5.17 13.29
C SER A 9 1.84 -6.65 13.36
N SER A 10 2.03 -7.37 12.24
CA SER A 10 1.82 -8.82 12.24
C SER A 10 2.97 -9.53 12.96
N GLU A 11 2.65 -10.63 13.64
CA GLU A 11 3.64 -11.54 14.21
C GLU A 11 4.52 -12.18 13.12
N ASN A 12 5.71 -12.61 13.52
CA ASN A 12 6.70 -13.25 12.64
C ASN A 12 7.15 -12.39 11.45
N ASN A 13 7.17 -11.07 11.63
CA ASN A 13 7.66 -10.13 10.63
C ASN A 13 8.99 -9.48 11.10
N PRO A 14 10.15 -9.96 10.62
CA PRO A 14 11.45 -9.48 11.08
C PRO A 14 11.70 -7.99 10.75
N VAL A 15 11.03 -7.46 9.72
CA VAL A 15 11.12 -6.03 9.37
C VAL A 15 10.40 -5.19 10.43
N SER A 16 9.22 -5.63 10.88
CA SER A 16 8.51 -4.98 11.98
C SER A 16 9.33 -4.97 13.27
N ASP A 17 10.02 -6.07 13.58
CA ASP A 17 10.87 -6.17 14.77
C ASP A 17 12.07 -5.20 14.70
N LEU A 18 12.69 -5.10 13.52
CA LEU A 18 13.77 -4.13 13.29
C LEU A 18 13.26 -2.68 13.42
N LEU A 19 12.13 -2.37 12.79
CA LEU A 19 11.52 -1.05 12.86
C LEU A 19 11.11 -0.68 14.28
N ALA A 20 10.58 -1.63 15.07
CA ALA A 20 10.25 -1.41 16.47
C ALA A 20 11.47 -0.93 17.28
N THR A 21 12.62 -1.57 17.05
CA THR A 21 13.87 -1.16 17.71
C THR A 21 14.26 0.27 17.34
N MET A 22 14.07 0.67 16.08
CA MET A 22 14.42 1.99 15.58
C MET A 22 13.42 3.08 16.03
N LEU A 23 12.13 2.77 16.02
CA LEU A 23 11.06 3.74 16.24
C LEU A 23 10.74 3.91 17.73
N SER A 24 10.59 2.81 18.48
CA SER A 24 10.18 2.89 19.90
C SER A 24 11.27 3.42 20.81
N ASN A 25 12.55 3.20 20.47
CA ASN A 25 13.70 3.64 21.26
C ASN A 25 14.60 4.61 20.50
N GLY A 26 14.20 5.05 19.30
CA GLY A 26 15.01 5.91 18.45
C GLY A 26 15.13 7.32 18.98
N LYS A 27 16.36 7.86 18.96
CA LYS A 27 16.60 9.26 19.33
C LYS A 27 15.79 10.22 18.45
N GLN A 28 15.64 9.90 17.16
CA GLN A 28 14.93 10.73 16.18
C GLN A 28 13.44 10.89 16.53
N THR A 29 12.77 9.81 16.93
CA THR A 29 11.36 9.84 17.35
C THR A 29 11.19 10.61 18.64
N THR A 30 12.08 10.41 19.60
CA THR A 30 12.08 11.14 20.87
C THR A 30 12.34 12.64 20.67
N ASP A 31 13.34 13.01 19.86
CA ASP A 31 13.65 14.40 19.54
C ASP A 31 12.51 15.09 18.76
N ALA A 32 11.75 14.33 17.97
CA ALA A 32 10.55 14.80 17.29
C ALA A 32 9.32 14.92 18.22
N GLY A 33 9.45 14.56 19.47
CA GLY A 33 8.34 14.58 20.44
C GLY A 33 7.30 13.48 20.20
N MET A 34 7.71 12.36 19.62
CA MET A 34 6.84 11.19 19.36
C MET A 34 7.21 10.02 20.27
N GLN A 35 6.22 9.28 20.69
CA GLN A 35 6.35 7.98 21.36
C GLN A 35 5.56 6.96 20.53
N ILE A 36 6.24 5.94 20.00
CA ILE A 36 5.64 4.89 19.18
C ILE A 36 5.66 3.59 19.98
N GLU A 37 4.50 2.97 20.15
CA GLU A 37 4.33 1.72 20.88
C GLU A 37 3.79 0.64 19.95
N GLN A 38 4.58 -0.44 19.77
CA GLN A 38 4.20 -1.57 18.92
C GLN A 38 3.34 -2.56 19.70
N THR A 39 2.27 -3.02 19.04
CA THR A 39 1.51 -4.22 19.44
C THR A 39 1.57 -5.23 18.31
N THR A 40 2.06 -6.42 18.63
CA THR A 40 2.13 -7.53 17.67
C THR A 40 0.90 -8.41 17.78
N MET A 41 0.32 -8.79 16.65
CA MET A 41 -0.91 -9.58 16.57
C MET A 41 -0.92 -10.47 15.32
N THR A 42 -1.90 -11.38 15.22
CA THR A 42 -2.08 -12.14 13.99
C THR A 42 -2.43 -11.23 12.82
N PHE A 43 -2.09 -11.64 11.59
CA PHE A 43 -2.39 -10.83 10.41
C PHE A 43 -3.90 -10.58 10.23
N SER A 44 -4.74 -11.58 10.53
CA SER A 44 -6.20 -11.41 10.46
C SER A 44 -6.72 -10.38 11.47
N GLU A 45 -6.18 -10.37 12.68
CA GLU A 45 -6.55 -9.38 13.68
C GLU A 45 -6.11 -7.98 13.30
N LEU A 46 -4.89 -7.84 12.73
CA LEU A 46 -4.39 -6.57 12.20
C LEU A 46 -5.32 -5.99 11.14
N LEU A 47 -5.81 -6.82 10.22
CA LEU A 47 -6.76 -6.40 9.20
C LEU A 47 -8.10 -5.95 9.80
N ASN A 48 -8.62 -6.64 10.83
CA ASN A 48 -9.84 -6.24 11.52
C ASN A 48 -9.72 -4.84 12.12
N TRP A 49 -8.58 -4.54 12.76
CA TRP A 49 -8.29 -3.20 13.29
C TRP A 49 -8.13 -2.14 12.18
N MET A 50 -7.43 -2.48 11.10
CA MET A 50 -7.19 -1.55 9.99
C MET A 50 -8.47 -1.18 9.26
N TYR A 51 -9.31 -2.19 8.94
CA TYR A 51 -10.58 -1.98 8.26
C TYR A 51 -11.71 -1.55 9.19
N ARG A 52 -11.46 -1.50 10.50
CA ARG A 52 -12.48 -1.22 11.52
C ARG A 52 -13.70 -2.14 11.40
N ASP A 53 -13.44 -3.45 11.25
CA ASP A 53 -14.46 -4.45 10.95
C ASP A 53 -15.33 -4.78 12.18
N THR A 54 -16.38 -4.01 12.37
CA THR A 54 -17.35 -4.22 13.47
C THR A 54 -18.20 -5.48 13.30
N SER A 55 -18.19 -6.12 12.13
CA SER A 55 -18.92 -7.40 11.95
C SER A 55 -18.27 -8.55 12.73
N VAL A 56 -16.97 -8.43 13.02
CA VAL A 56 -16.19 -9.41 13.81
C VAL A 56 -16.22 -9.08 15.31
N GLY A 57 -16.32 -7.78 15.66
CA GLY A 57 -16.42 -7.34 17.03
C GLY A 57 -16.44 -5.81 17.16
N ASP A 58 -17.28 -5.31 18.07
CA ASP A 58 -17.50 -3.86 18.27
C ASP A 58 -16.22 -3.09 18.61
N GLN A 59 -15.23 -3.75 19.24
CA GLN A 59 -13.95 -3.13 19.61
C GLN A 59 -13.19 -2.60 18.38
N TYR A 60 -13.31 -3.24 17.22
CA TYR A 60 -12.61 -2.83 16.01
C TYR A 60 -13.11 -1.51 15.44
N GLY A 61 -14.33 -1.10 15.77
CA GLY A 61 -14.88 0.22 15.40
C GLY A 61 -14.22 1.40 16.12
N VAL A 62 -13.48 1.13 17.21
CA VAL A 62 -12.81 2.18 17.99
C VAL A 62 -11.43 2.45 17.41
N PHE A 63 -11.11 3.73 17.15
CA PHE A 63 -9.77 4.12 16.71
C PHE A 63 -8.75 3.84 17.82
N THR A 64 -7.90 2.84 17.61
CA THR A 64 -6.89 2.38 18.59
C THR A 64 -5.49 2.51 18.03
N TYR A 65 -5.26 2.11 16.79
CA TYR A 65 -3.95 2.11 16.15
C TYR A 65 -3.86 3.20 15.09
N GLY A 66 -2.79 4.00 15.16
CA GLY A 66 -2.48 5.06 14.18
C GLY A 66 -1.47 4.65 13.12
N MET A 67 -0.85 3.47 13.25
CA MET A 67 0.10 2.93 12.28
C MET A 67 -0.12 1.43 12.08
N PHE A 68 0.09 0.99 10.84
CA PHE A 68 0.05 -0.42 10.45
C PHE A 68 1.23 -0.72 9.54
N ASN A 69 1.86 -1.90 9.70
CA ASN A 69 2.87 -2.38 8.76
C ASN A 69 2.27 -3.46 7.87
N LEU A 70 2.22 -3.19 6.57
CA LEU A 70 1.62 -4.04 5.57
C LEU A 70 2.56 -4.19 4.37
N ALA A 71 2.31 -5.23 3.59
CA ALA A 71 2.89 -5.41 2.28
C ALA A 71 1.81 -5.24 1.21
N THR A 72 2.18 -4.68 0.07
CA THR A 72 1.32 -4.59 -1.11
C THR A 72 2.01 -5.19 -2.31
N GLY A 73 1.22 -5.74 -3.25
CA GLY A 73 1.70 -6.14 -4.56
C GLY A 73 1.59 -4.99 -5.55
N PHE A 74 2.51 -4.93 -6.51
CA PHE A 74 2.39 -4.04 -7.65
C PHE A 74 1.59 -4.73 -8.74
N ALA A 75 0.67 -3.99 -9.35
CA ALA A 75 -0.05 -4.37 -10.55
C ALA A 75 0.23 -3.35 -11.66
N ASP A 76 -0.03 -3.73 -12.89
CA ASP A 76 0.08 -2.85 -14.05
C ASP A 76 -1.15 -1.94 -14.25
N VAL A 77 -1.84 -1.64 -13.16
CA VAL A 77 -3.00 -0.76 -13.11
C VAL A 77 -2.67 0.43 -12.21
N TYR A 78 -2.82 1.63 -12.76
CA TYR A 78 -2.59 2.90 -12.05
C TYR A 78 -3.92 3.59 -11.72
N ASP A 79 -4.89 2.80 -11.27
CA ASP A 79 -6.21 3.28 -10.88
C ASP A 79 -6.27 3.43 -9.36
N TYR A 80 -6.16 4.68 -8.90
CA TYR A 80 -6.29 5.07 -7.49
C TYR A 80 -7.64 5.72 -7.19
N ALA A 81 -8.57 5.72 -8.16
CA ALA A 81 -9.90 6.27 -7.95
C ALA A 81 -10.56 5.62 -6.73
N TYR A 82 -11.18 6.45 -5.91
CA TYR A 82 -11.84 6.09 -4.65
C TYR A 82 -10.92 5.65 -3.50
N ASN A 83 -9.66 5.30 -3.73
CA ASN A 83 -8.73 4.92 -2.65
C ASN A 83 -8.46 6.07 -1.66
N TYR A 84 -8.74 7.30 -2.08
CA TYR A 84 -8.59 8.50 -1.27
C TYR A 84 -9.92 9.27 -1.16
N ALA A 85 -11.06 8.57 -1.25
CA ALA A 85 -12.38 9.19 -1.12
C ALA A 85 -12.46 10.04 0.13
N SER A 86 -12.80 11.33 -0.03
CA SER A 86 -12.69 12.33 1.04
C SER A 86 -13.98 12.51 1.86
N ASP A 87 -15.11 11.97 1.39
CA ASP A 87 -16.37 12.00 2.13
C ASP A 87 -16.49 10.79 3.05
N PRO A 88 -16.41 10.96 4.40
CA PRO A 88 -16.52 9.85 5.36
C PRO A 88 -17.84 9.08 5.25
N GLU A 89 -18.89 9.69 4.72
CA GLU A 89 -20.20 9.08 4.58
C GLU A 89 -20.40 8.36 3.24
N SER A 90 -19.43 8.45 2.33
CA SER A 90 -19.50 7.79 1.04
C SER A 90 -19.48 6.27 1.18
N ASP A 91 -20.11 5.57 0.24
CA ASP A 91 -20.09 4.11 0.19
C ASP A 91 -18.66 3.57 0.00
N TYR A 92 -17.79 4.30 -0.70
CA TYR A 92 -16.40 3.90 -0.90
C TYR A 92 -15.58 3.87 0.39
N VAL A 93 -15.77 4.85 1.27
CA VAL A 93 -15.15 4.83 2.61
C VAL A 93 -15.72 3.69 3.45
N LYS A 94 -17.04 3.52 3.44
CA LYS A 94 -17.74 2.44 4.18
C LYS A 94 -17.35 1.04 3.69
N MET A 95 -17.00 0.89 2.41
CA MET A 95 -16.49 -0.35 1.81
C MET A 95 -15.00 -0.57 2.05
N GLY A 96 -14.29 0.37 2.72
CA GLY A 96 -12.87 0.25 3.04
C GLY A 96 -11.90 0.59 1.91
N TYR A 97 -12.33 1.33 0.88
CA TYR A 97 -11.41 1.77 -0.18
C TYR A 97 -10.37 2.76 0.35
N ASN A 98 -10.77 3.74 1.18
CA ASN A 98 -9.83 4.65 1.85
C ASN A 98 -9.34 4.04 3.17
N GLN A 99 -8.28 3.24 3.09
CA GLN A 99 -7.71 2.54 4.23
C GLN A 99 -6.89 3.44 5.16
N ASN A 100 -6.49 4.60 4.67
CA ASN A 100 -5.65 5.55 5.42
C ASN A 100 -6.48 6.52 6.26
N TYR A 101 -7.79 6.59 6.04
CA TYR A 101 -8.71 7.52 6.72
C TYR A 101 -8.28 8.99 6.64
N ILE A 102 -7.56 9.35 5.57
CA ILE A 102 -7.22 10.74 5.25
C ILE A 102 -8.29 11.28 4.31
N TYR A 103 -9.04 12.26 4.78
CA TYR A 103 -10.17 12.85 4.05
C TYR A 103 -9.74 14.18 3.44
N ASP A 104 -8.90 14.10 2.42
CA ASP A 104 -8.37 15.26 1.71
C ASP A 104 -8.99 15.38 0.32
N LYS A 105 -9.77 16.44 0.13
CA LYS A 105 -10.51 16.62 -1.13
C LYS A 105 -9.61 16.82 -2.34
N GLU A 106 -8.44 17.44 -2.19
CA GLU A 106 -7.52 17.65 -3.31
C GLU A 106 -6.91 16.32 -3.76
N LEU A 107 -6.52 15.46 -2.81
CA LEU A 107 -6.00 14.13 -3.12
C LEU A 107 -7.07 13.25 -3.78
N ASP A 108 -8.32 13.30 -3.27
CA ASP A 108 -9.48 12.62 -3.85
C ASP A 108 -9.71 13.07 -5.29
N ASP A 109 -9.87 14.38 -5.52
CA ASP A 109 -10.08 14.93 -6.86
C ASP A 109 -8.96 14.53 -7.84
N LEU A 110 -7.70 14.59 -7.41
CA LEU A 110 -6.56 14.22 -8.25
C LEU A 110 -6.52 12.73 -8.59
N SER A 111 -6.86 11.85 -7.64
CA SER A 111 -6.95 10.40 -7.88
C SER A 111 -8.04 10.06 -8.90
N MET A 112 -9.17 10.74 -8.82
CA MET A 112 -10.28 10.60 -9.77
C MET A 112 -9.92 11.18 -11.14
N ASP A 113 -9.28 12.36 -11.16
CA ASP A 113 -8.94 13.06 -12.40
C ASP A 113 -7.92 12.30 -13.25
N MET A 114 -6.97 11.61 -12.63
CA MET A 114 -6.05 10.71 -13.35
C MET A 114 -6.78 9.66 -14.19
N VAL A 115 -7.86 9.09 -13.66
CA VAL A 115 -8.59 8.00 -14.30
C VAL A 115 -9.63 8.53 -15.29
N TYR A 116 -10.39 9.55 -14.90
CA TYR A 116 -11.59 9.96 -15.65
C TYR A 116 -11.40 11.16 -16.57
N LYS A 117 -10.32 11.93 -16.41
CA LYS A 117 -10.02 13.07 -17.30
C LYS A 117 -8.89 12.79 -18.30
N SER A 118 -8.19 11.66 -18.17
CA SER A 118 -7.20 11.22 -19.15
C SER A 118 -7.86 10.28 -20.15
N ALA A 119 -7.80 10.61 -21.44
CA ALA A 119 -8.26 9.68 -22.47
C ALA A 119 -7.26 8.53 -22.67
N PRO A 120 -7.69 7.34 -23.11
CA PRO A 120 -6.76 6.28 -23.46
C PRO A 120 -5.70 6.74 -24.46
N GLY A 121 -4.42 6.62 -24.09
CA GLY A 121 -3.27 7.09 -24.88
C GLY A 121 -2.92 8.57 -24.73
N ASP A 122 -3.62 9.33 -23.87
CA ASP A 122 -3.23 10.69 -23.49
C ASP A 122 -2.31 10.66 -22.26
N ASP A 123 -1.11 10.17 -22.47
CA ASP A 123 -0.09 10.05 -21.43
C ASP A 123 0.29 11.40 -20.83
N ALA A 124 0.22 12.48 -21.60
CA ALA A 124 0.59 13.81 -21.16
C ALA A 124 -0.37 14.33 -20.07
N THR A 125 -1.67 14.21 -20.30
CA THR A 125 -2.71 14.58 -19.32
C THR A 125 -2.63 13.68 -18.09
N PHE A 126 -2.47 12.37 -18.27
CA PHE A 126 -2.30 11.44 -17.15
C PHE A 126 -1.09 11.82 -16.28
N LEU A 127 0.07 12.06 -16.90
CA LEU A 127 1.30 12.40 -16.17
C LEU A 127 1.19 13.73 -15.41
N ASP A 128 0.47 14.72 -15.96
CA ASP A 128 0.23 16.00 -15.27
C ASP A 128 -0.58 15.78 -13.98
N TYR A 129 -1.67 15.02 -14.04
CA TYR A 129 -2.46 14.67 -12.85
C TYR A 129 -1.66 13.80 -11.88
N PHE A 130 -0.92 12.82 -12.38
CA PHE A 130 -0.09 11.94 -11.56
C PHE A 130 0.98 12.71 -10.78
N GLN A 131 1.65 13.66 -11.42
CA GLN A 131 2.65 14.50 -10.74
C GLN A 131 2.02 15.34 -9.62
N LYS A 132 0.86 15.96 -9.86
CA LYS A 132 0.12 16.71 -8.84
C LYS A 132 -0.32 15.80 -7.70
N PHE A 133 -0.83 14.62 -8.02
CA PHE A 133 -1.21 13.60 -7.05
C PHE A 133 -0.03 13.20 -6.15
N ILE A 134 1.12 12.87 -6.72
CA ILE A 134 2.32 12.49 -5.93
C ILE A 134 2.80 13.62 -5.03
N VAL A 135 2.76 14.88 -5.49
CA VAL A 135 3.12 16.04 -4.66
C VAL A 135 2.18 16.17 -3.46
N ARG A 136 0.87 16.05 -3.69
CA ARG A 136 -0.13 16.10 -2.61
C ARG A 136 -0.02 14.92 -1.67
N TRP A 137 0.09 13.70 -2.21
CA TRP A 137 0.29 12.46 -1.48
C TRP A 137 1.53 12.55 -0.56
N ASN A 138 2.64 13.02 -1.10
CA ASN A 138 3.88 13.18 -0.32
C ASN A 138 3.76 14.23 0.79
N ALA A 139 2.96 15.26 0.60
CA ALA A 139 2.69 16.26 1.65
C ALA A 139 1.84 15.71 2.80
N LEU A 140 0.93 14.77 2.51
CA LEU A 140 0.05 14.14 3.50
C LEU A 140 0.65 12.88 4.13
N LEU A 141 1.58 12.21 3.43
CA LEU A 141 2.23 10.95 3.84
C LEU A 141 1.25 9.88 4.35
N PRO A 142 0.26 9.47 3.56
CA PRO A 142 -0.66 8.41 3.97
C PRO A 142 0.04 7.08 4.19
N GLU A 143 1.16 6.87 3.51
CA GLU A 143 2.00 5.68 3.62
C GLU A 143 3.48 6.08 3.60
N ILE A 144 4.30 5.29 4.28
CA ILE A 144 5.76 5.44 4.29
C ILE A 144 6.35 4.20 3.61
N PRO A 145 6.80 4.29 2.35
CA PRO A 145 7.47 3.18 1.68
C PRO A 145 8.74 2.78 2.43
N LEU A 146 8.89 1.50 2.72
CA LEU A 146 10.05 0.97 3.47
C LEU A 146 11.06 0.31 2.54
N TYR A 147 10.62 -0.66 1.75
CA TYR A 147 11.48 -1.43 0.84
C TYR A 147 10.63 -2.19 -0.19
N CYS A 148 11.28 -2.60 -1.28
CA CYS A 148 10.75 -3.57 -2.21
C CYS A 148 11.62 -4.81 -2.18
N ASN A 149 11.01 -6.00 -2.27
CA ASN A 149 11.76 -7.23 -2.48
C ASN A 149 12.19 -7.34 -3.95
N ASP A 150 13.43 -7.81 -4.14
CA ASP A 150 13.86 -8.28 -5.44
C ASP A 150 13.48 -9.76 -5.59
N TYR A 151 12.72 -10.07 -6.62
CA TYR A 151 12.31 -11.44 -6.93
C TYR A 151 13.18 -11.96 -8.08
N HIS A 152 13.63 -13.21 -7.95
CA HIS A 152 14.39 -13.89 -8.97
C HIS A 152 13.65 -15.15 -9.40
N THR A 153 13.37 -15.26 -10.69
CA THR A 153 12.77 -16.46 -11.28
C THR A 153 13.87 -17.31 -11.91
N PHE A 154 13.97 -18.57 -11.47
CA PHE A 154 14.90 -19.53 -12.02
C PHE A 154 14.16 -20.48 -12.96
N PHE A 155 14.64 -20.56 -14.19
CA PHE A 155 14.10 -21.48 -15.18
C PHE A 155 15.24 -22.18 -15.95
N PRO A 156 14.98 -23.39 -16.49
CA PRO A 156 16.01 -24.15 -17.16
C PRO A 156 16.38 -23.52 -18.51
N SER A 157 17.62 -23.73 -18.96
CA SER A 157 18.14 -23.16 -20.21
C SER A 157 17.42 -23.60 -21.49
N TRP A 158 16.70 -24.72 -21.43
CA TRP A 158 15.89 -25.22 -22.56
C TRP A 158 14.56 -24.49 -22.70
N LEU A 159 14.13 -23.71 -21.70
CA LEU A 159 12.95 -22.84 -21.80
C LEU A 159 13.38 -21.53 -22.45
N GLN A 160 12.97 -21.31 -23.69
CA GLN A 160 13.31 -20.13 -24.50
C GLN A 160 12.17 -19.13 -24.50
N ASN A 161 12.48 -17.86 -24.70
CA ASN A 161 11.53 -16.76 -24.78
C ASN A 161 10.64 -16.56 -23.54
N TYR A 162 10.99 -17.17 -22.42
CA TYR A 162 10.33 -16.94 -21.14
C TYR A 162 10.89 -15.65 -20.54
N ASN A 163 10.04 -14.62 -20.41
CA ASN A 163 10.43 -13.33 -19.90
C ASN A 163 9.36 -12.81 -18.94
N GLU A 164 9.56 -13.11 -17.65
CA GLU A 164 8.67 -12.70 -16.57
C GLU A 164 9.20 -11.42 -15.92
N SER A 165 8.27 -10.54 -15.51
CA SER A 165 8.57 -9.32 -14.75
C SER A 165 7.41 -9.02 -13.80
N SER A 166 7.56 -7.99 -12.96
CA SER A 166 6.48 -7.52 -12.08
C SER A 166 5.20 -7.08 -12.84
N LEU A 167 5.35 -6.67 -14.12
CA LEU A 167 4.24 -6.24 -14.98
C LEU A 167 3.83 -7.32 -16.00
N TRP A 168 4.63 -8.36 -16.12
CA TRP A 168 4.45 -9.45 -17.08
C TRP A 168 4.59 -10.78 -16.37
N ASP A 169 3.50 -11.22 -15.75
CA ASP A 169 3.46 -12.39 -14.88
C ASP A 169 3.64 -13.72 -15.63
N PHE A 170 3.75 -14.83 -14.87
CA PHE A 170 3.86 -16.18 -15.40
C PHE A 170 2.80 -16.48 -16.48
N GLN A 171 1.55 -16.09 -16.26
CA GLN A 171 0.44 -16.41 -17.18
C GLN A 171 0.64 -15.76 -18.55
N LYS A 172 1.18 -14.55 -18.58
CA LYS A 172 1.50 -13.84 -19.82
C LYS A 172 2.80 -14.38 -20.45
N ALA A 173 3.84 -14.57 -19.62
CA ALA A 173 5.17 -15.00 -20.09
C ALA A 173 5.16 -16.41 -20.72
N ILE A 174 4.41 -17.35 -20.14
CA ILE A 174 4.37 -18.74 -20.61
C ILE A 174 3.77 -18.90 -22.02
N VAL A 175 2.89 -18.00 -22.42
CA VAL A 175 2.25 -18.03 -23.75
C VAL A 175 3.29 -17.83 -24.87
N TYR A 176 4.37 -17.12 -24.59
CA TYR A 176 5.43 -16.82 -25.54
C TYR A 176 6.65 -17.74 -25.39
N ALA A 177 6.64 -18.56 -24.35
CA ALA A 177 7.74 -19.49 -24.11
C ALA A 177 7.75 -20.64 -25.12
N SER A 178 8.94 -21.15 -25.40
CA SER A 178 9.15 -22.32 -26.25
C SER A 178 10.18 -23.26 -25.63
N ILE A 179 10.12 -24.55 -25.99
CA ILE A 179 11.07 -25.54 -25.54
C ILE A 179 12.11 -25.74 -26.64
N ASP A 180 13.38 -25.54 -26.30
CA ASP A 180 14.47 -25.80 -27.24
C ASP A 180 14.53 -27.29 -27.59
N GLY A 181 14.54 -27.60 -28.91
CA GLY A 181 14.53 -28.96 -29.41
C GLY A 181 13.18 -29.69 -29.45
N ALA A 182 12.05 -29.01 -29.12
CA ALA A 182 10.73 -29.57 -29.37
C ALA A 182 10.40 -29.52 -30.89
N GLN A 183 10.21 -30.72 -31.49
CA GLN A 183 9.73 -30.90 -32.87
C GLN A 183 8.22 -31.13 -32.86
#